data_cd2f61396e1a29fa1f856f31698ff0b4
#
_entry.id   cd2f61396e1a29fa1f856f31698ff0b4
#
_cell.length_a   1.000
_cell.length_b   1.000
_cell.length_c   1.000
_cell.angle_alpha   90.00
_cell.angle_beta   90.00
_cell.angle_gamma   90.00
#
_symmetry.space_group_name_H-M   'P 1'
#
loop_
_entity.id
_entity.type
_entity.pdbx_description
1 polymer ?
#
loop_
_entity_poly.entity_id
_entity_poly.type
_entity_poly.pdbx_seq_one_letter_code
_entity_poly.pdbx_strand_id
1 'polypeptide(L)'
;MTDMTLTHDRPAARNPAWPPEDADRLTRVDRLLREGHPREALSLLPAIGSPWVQNARGVCLLRLGRPGQAIEALRDLVFGPGGFAVRPDADPVFQANYATALLLDGNAEGFWGVLGGIRDRTHPAVAKLDEAVRRWKAGMTFWQRVASALGAGGPPFAIRFPPGHL
;
A
#
# COMPACT_ATOMS: atom_id res chain seq x y z
N MET A 1 -41.74 -13.15 18.44
CA MET A 1 -40.78 -12.25 19.12
C MET A 1 -39.48 -12.37 18.36
N THR A 2 -39.27 -11.46 17.41
CA THR A 2 -38.13 -11.46 16.49
C THR A 2 -37.13 -10.47 17.05
N ASP A 3 -36.02 -11.00 17.57
CA ASP A 3 -34.91 -10.20 18.10
C ASP A 3 -34.10 -9.66 16.92
N MET A 4 -34.31 -8.40 16.65
CA MET A 4 -33.57 -7.64 15.63
C MET A 4 -32.31 -7.12 16.31
N THR A 5 -31.23 -7.93 16.28
CA THR A 5 -29.89 -7.50 16.67
C THR A 5 -29.42 -6.39 15.73
N LEU A 6 -29.57 -5.16 16.20
CA LEU A 6 -28.94 -3.96 15.63
C LEU A 6 -27.41 -4.17 15.70
N THR A 7 -26.82 -4.53 14.58
CA THR A 7 -25.39 -4.42 14.39
C THR A 7 -25.04 -2.95 14.57
N HIS A 8 -24.48 -2.62 15.74
CA HIS A 8 -23.93 -1.31 16.05
C HIS A 8 -22.82 -1.04 15.05
N ASP A 9 -23.13 -0.16 14.11
CA ASP A 9 -22.15 0.44 13.18
C ASP A 9 -21.18 1.26 14.06
N ARG A 10 -20.09 0.62 14.45
CA ARG A 10 -19.02 1.27 15.23
C ARG A 10 -18.37 2.26 14.30
N PRO A 11 -18.47 3.58 14.57
CA PRO A 11 -17.85 4.57 13.69
C PRO A 11 -16.38 4.21 13.53
N ALA A 12 -15.93 4.15 12.28
CA ALA A 12 -14.53 3.86 11.97
C ALA A 12 -13.65 4.82 12.76
N ALA A 13 -12.78 4.27 13.61
CA ALA A 13 -11.89 5.06 14.43
C ALA A 13 -11.03 5.93 13.49
N ARG A 14 -11.06 7.24 13.69
CA ARG A 14 -10.21 8.19 12.96
C ARG A 14 -8.76 7.80 13.14
N ASN A 15 -8.01 7.67 12.04
CA ASN A 15 -6.57 7.47 12.13
C ASN A 15 -5.93 8.77 12.65
N PRO A 16 -5.24 8.76 13.80
CA PRO A 16 -4.66 9.97 14.39
C PRO A 16 -3.56 10.60 13.53
N ALA A 17 -3.00 9.87 12.57
CA ALA A 17 -1.99 10.38 11.63
C ALA A 17 -2.59 11.28 10.53
N TRP A 18 -3.91 11.29 10.35
CA TRP A 18 -4.53 12.10 9.29
C TRP A 18 -4.67 13.57 9.69
N PRO A 19 -4.36 14.50 8.76
CA PRO A 19 -4.61 15.92 8.98
C PRO A 19 -6.10 16.18 9.29
N PRO A 20 -6.41 17.05 10.27
CA PRO A 20 -7.81 17.30 10.65
C PRO A 20 -8.70 17.73 9.49
N GLU A 21 -8.18 18.52 8.55
CA GLU A 21 -8.87 19.00 7.35
C GLU A 21 -9.23 17.89 6.37
N ASP A 22 -8.49 16.79 6.36
CA ASP A 22 -8.73 15.64 5.46
C ASP A 22 -9.40 14.45 6.16
N ALA A 23 -9.47 14.46 7.50
CA ALA A 23 -9.86 13.31 8.30
C ALA A 23 -11.24 12.75 7.94
N ASP A 24 -12.24 13.60 7.72
CA ASP A 24 -13.59 13.15 7.36
C ASP A 24 -13.63 12.53 5.97
N ARG A 25 -12.91 13.13 5.01
CA ARG A 25 -12.77 12.59 3.65
C ARG A 25 -12.07 11.24 3.67
N LEU A 26 -10.93 11.15 4.35
CA LEU A 26 -10.15 9.92 4.45
C LEU A 26 -10.90 8.81 5.18
N THR A 27 -11.70 9.14 6.19
CA THR A 27 -12.59 8.18 6.86
C THR A 27 -13.63 7.58 5.90
N ARG A 28 -14.22 8.41 5.03
CA ARG A 28 -15.17 7.94 4.00
C ARG A 28 -14.47 7.08 2.95
N VAL A 29 -13.29 7.49 2.51
CA VAL A 29 -12.47 6.73 1.55
C VAL A 29 -12.08 5.37 2.13
N ASP A 30 -11.59 5.33 3.36
CA ASP A 30 -11.21 4.09 4.04
C ASP A 30 -12.41 3.12 4.18
N ARG A 31 -13.59 3.64 4.51
CA ARG A 31 -14.82 2.85 4.55
C ARG A 31 -15.13 2.24 3.18
N LEU A 32 -15.16 3.05 2.11
CA LEU A 32 -15.43 2.58 0.75
C LEU A 32 -14.39 1.53 0.29
N LEU A 33 -13.12 1.71 0.66
CA LEU A 33 -12.09 0.74 0.36
C LEU A 33 -12.30 -0.59 1.10
N ARG A 34 -12.76 -0.57 2.34
CA ARG A 34 -13.11 -1.79 3.09
C ARG A 34 -14.34 -2.50 2.52
N GLU A 35 -15.30 -1.74 2.02
CA GLU A 35 -16.51 -2.23 1.35
C GLU A 35 -16.25 -2.72 -0.08
N GLY A 36 -15.04 -2.55 -0.63
CA GLY A 36 -14.68 -2.99 -1.98
C GLY A 36 -15.09 -2.02 -3.10
N HIS A 37 -15.25 -0.74 -2.79
CA HIS A 37 -15.65 0.33 -3.72
C HIS A 37 -14.49 1.32 -4.07
N PRO A 38 -13.33 0.84 -4.59
CA PRO A 38 -12.16 1.70 -4.82
C PRO A 38 -12.40 2.79 -5.88
N ARG A 39 -13.31 2.57 -6.82
CA ARG A 39 -13.64 3.58 -7.85
C ARG A 39 -14.39 4.76 -7.23
N GLU A 40 -15.34 4.49 -6.36
CA GLU A 40 -16.09 5.52 -5.63
C GLU A 40 -15.18 6.25 -4.64
N ALA A 41 -14.33 5.50 -3.93
CA ALA A 41 -13.31 6.08 -3.05
C ALA A 41 -12.40 7.06 -3.80
N LEU A 42 -11.92 6.69 -4.99
CA LEU A 42 -11.07 7.53 -5.82
C LEU A 42 -11.78 8.83 -6.26
N SER A 43 -13.08 8.78 -6.54
CA SER A 43 -13.85 9.96 -6.97
C SER A 43 -14.01 11.01 -5.86
N LEU A 44 -13.84 10.65 -4.59
CA LEU A 44 -13.86 11.58 -3.46
C LEU A 44 -12.54 12.34 -3.26
N LEU A 45 -11.48 11.92 -3.93
CA LEU A 45 -10.15 12.45 -3.73
C LEU A 45 -9.78 13.49 -4.79
N PRO A 46 -9.38 14.70 -4.40
CA PRO A 46 -8.91 15.72 -5.35
C PRO A 46 -7.63 15.25 -6.05
N ALA A 47 -7.35 15.86 -7.22
CA ALA A 47 -6.13 15.56 -7.97
C ALA A 47 -4.86 15.98 -7.22
N ILE A 48 -4.95 17.07 -6.45
CA ILE A 48 -3.87 17.63 -5.63
C ILE A 48 -4.39 17.70 -4.19
N GLY A 49 -3.59 17.30 -3.23
CA GLY A 49 -3.98 17.29 -1.82
C GLY A 49 -2.79 17.02 -0.90
N SER A 50 -3.07 16.85 0.39
CA SER A 50 -2.05 16.48 1.38
C SER A 50 -1.38 15.14 1.03
N PRO A 51 -0.22 14.84 1.63
CA PRO A 51 0.43 13.53 1.45
C PRO A 51 -0.50 12.35 1.71
N TRP A 52 -1.38 12.45 2.71
CA TRP A 52 -2.36 11.40 3.01
C TRP A 52 -3.44 11.25 1.94
N VAL A 53 -3.88 12.36 1.33
CA VAL A 53 -4.81 12.33 0.19
C VAL A 53 -4.15 11.67 -1.02
N GLN A 54 -2.89 11.98 -1.30
CA GLN A 54 -2.14 11.34 -2.38
C GLN A 54 -1.90 9.86 -2.10
N ASN A 55 -1.56 9.50 -0.86
CA ASN A 55 -1.48 8.10 -0.45
C ASN A 55 -2.79 7.36 -0.69
N ALA A 56 -3.91 7.93 -0.29
CA ALA A 56 -5.24 7.36 -0.50
C ALA A 56 -5.55 7.14 -1.99
N ARG A 57 -5.16 8.08 -2.86
CA ARG A 57 -5.26 7.91 -4.33
C ARG A 57 -4.44 6.71 -4.80
N GLY A 58 -3.19 6.59 -4.36
CA GLY A 58 -2.32 5.46 -4.66
C GLY A 58 -2.96 4.13 -4.25
N VAL A 59 -3.52 4.06 -3.04
CA VAL A 59 -4.22 2.86 -2.54
C VAL A 59 -5.45 2.52 -3.40
N CYS A 60 -6.27 3.51 -3.76
CA CYS A 60 -7.40 3.29 -4.66
C CYS A 60 -6.95 2.72 -6.01
N LEU A 61 -5.88 3.27 -6.59
CA LEU A 61 -5.32 2.82 -7.87
C LEU A 61 -4.78 1.40 -7.78
N LEU A 62 -4.09 1.05 -6.69
CA LEU A 62 -3.65 -0.32 -6.43
C LEU A 62 -4.83 -1.31 -6.41
N ARG A 63 -5.90 -0.96 -5.73
CA ARG A 63 -7.12 -1.79 -5.65
C ARG A 63 -7.91 -1.87 -6.94
N LEU A 64 -7.71 -0.91 -7.84
CA LEU A 64 -8.24 -0.91 -9.21
C LEU A 64 -7.36 -1.69 -10.20
N GLY A 65 -6.24 -2.28 -9.76
CA GLY A 65 -5.31 -2.98 -10.62
C GLY A 65 -4.54 -2.05 -11.57
N ARG A 66 -4.25 -0.82 -11.12
CA ARG A 66 -3.52 0.22 -11.88
C ARG A 66 -2.20 0.58 -11.21
N PRO A 67 -1.25 -0.38 -11.08
CA PRO A 67 -0.03 -0.18 -10.30
C PRO A 67 0.86 0.92 -10.88
N GLY A 68 1.01 1.05 -12.20
CA GLY A 68 1.79 2.12 -12.80
C GLY A 68 1.30 3.52 -12.43
N GLN A 69 -0.03 3.74 -12.41
CA GLN A 69 -0.60 5.01 -11.96
C GLN A 69 -0.45 5.22 -10.45
N ALA A 70 -0.46 4.14 -9.66
CA ALA A 70 -0.20 4.22 -8.23
C ALA A 70 1.26 4.61 -7.95
N ILE A 71 2.22 4.10 -8.73
CA ILE A 71 3.64 4.51 -8.66
C ILE A 71 3.76 6.01 -8.85
N GLU A 72 3.14 6.57 -9.89
CA GLU A 72 3.15 8.01 -10.16
C GLU A 72 2.58 8.81 -8.98
N ALA A 73 1.42 8.40 -8.45
CA ALA A 73 0.76 9.10 -7.35
C ALA A 73 1.56 9.05 -6.03
N LEU A 74 2.33 7.98 -5.79
CA LEU A 74 3.04 7.75 -4.53
C LEU A 74 4.51 8.18 -4.57
N ARG A 75 5.08 8.41 -5.75
CA ARG A 75 6.51 8.65 -5.93
C ARG A 75 7.03 9.81 -5.07
N ASP A 76 6.38 10.95 -5.14
CA ASP A 76 6.82 12.16 -4.45
C ASP A 76 6.66 12.09 -2.92
N LEU A 77 5.86 11.12 -2.43
CA LEU A 77 5.74 10.83 -1.00
C LEU A 77 6.96 10.08 -0.47
N VAL A 78 7.65 9.34 -1.33
CA VAL A 78 8.74 8.42 -0.96
C VAL A 78 10.10 8.98 -1.33
N PHE A 79 10.20 9.67 -2.46
CA PHE A 79 11.49 10.22 -2.94
C PHE A 79 11.55 11.74 -2.74
N GLY A 80 12.75 12.23 -2.44
CA GLY A 80 13.04 13.64 -2.39
C GLY A 80 13.17 14.28 -3.78
N PRO A 81 13.43 15.58 -3.83
CA PRO A 81 13.72 16.29 -5.07
C PRO A 81 14.85 15.59 -5.84
N GLY A 82 14.63 15.33 -7.13
CA GLY A 82 15.58 14.58 -7.96
C GLY A 82 15.31 13.08 -8.04
N GLY A 83 14.48 12.48 -7.15
CA GLY A 83 13.93 11.13 -7.31
C GLY A 83 14.92 9.97 -7.13
N PHE A 84 16.13 10.20 -6.62
CA PHE A 84 17.18 9.17 -6.56
C PHE A 84 17.32 8.49 -5.19
N ALA A 85 16.85 9.11 -4.12
CA ALA A 85 16.99 8.56 -2.77
C ALA A 85 15.65 8.57 -2.05
N VAL A 86 15.36 7.47 -1.34
CA VAL A 86 14.22 7.39 -0.43
C VAL A 86 14.38 8.41 0.68
N ARG A 87 13.37 9.21 0.92
CA ARG A 87 13.36 10.22 1.99
C ARG A 87 13.43 9.52 3.35
N PRO A 88 14.38 9.92 4.22
CA PRO A 88 14.52 9.30 5.55
C PRO A 88 13.29 9.55 6.46
N ASP A 89 12.54 10.62 6.19
CA ASP A 89 11.36 11.09 6.91
C ASP A 89 10.04 10.66 6.26
N ALA A 90 10.09 9.92 5.13
CA ALA A 90 8.89 9.40 4.51
C ALA A 90 8.17 8.42 5.44
N ASP A 91 6.86 8.58 5.57
CA ASP A 91 6.04 7.71 6.41
C ASP A 91 6.16 6.24 5.94
N PRO A 92 6.35 5.28 6.86
CA PRO A 92 6.46 3.86 6.52
C PRO A 92 5.27 3.32 5.73
N VAL A 93 4.07 3.87 5.92
CA VAL A 93 2.88 3.54 5.13
C VAL A 93 3.07 3.89 3.66
N PHE A 94 3.58 5.09 3.37
CA PHE A 94 3.80 5.53 1.99
C PHE A 94 4.86 4.67 1.30
N GLN A 95 5.95 4.37 2.01
CA GLN A 95 7.01 3.50 1.51
C GLN A 95 6.50 2.08 1.23
N ALA A 96 5.69 1.50 2.14
CA ALA A 96 5.09 0.18 1.97
C ALA A 96 4.11 0.13 0.79
N ASN A 97 3.28 1.17 0.60
CA ASN A 97 2.35 1.26 -0.51
C ASN A 97 3.08 1.42 -1.85
N TYR A 98 4.14 2.23 -1.88
CA TYR A 98 4.95 2.40 -3.07
C TYR A 98 5.69 1.11 -3.45
N ALA A 99 6.29 0.42 -2.47
CA ALA A 99 6.89 -0.89 -2.69
C ALA A 99 5.86 -1.90 -3.24
N THR A 100 4.65 -1.90 -2.66
CA THR A 100 3.55 -2.74 -3.16
C THR A 100 3.20 -2.42 -4.61
N ALA A 101 3.18 -1.13 -4.99
CA ALA A 101 2.91 -0.70 -6.36
C ALA A 101 3.99 -1.20 -7.33
N LEU A 102 5.26 -1.05 -6.98
CA LEU A 102 6.39 -1.57 -7.78
C LEU A 102 6.31 -3.09 -7.97
N LEU A 103 5.96 -3.82 -6.92
CA LEU A 103 5.81 -5.27 -6.97
C LEU A 103 4.70 -5.69 -7.93
N LEU A 104 3.53 -5.04 -7.86
CA LEU A 104 2.39 -5.33 -8.72
C LEU A 104 2.61 -4.89 -10.18
N ASP A 105 3.47 -3.91 -10.40
CA ASP A 105 3.90 -3.45 -11.74
C ASP A 105 5.00 -4.34 -12.36
N GLY A 106 5.51 -5.32 -11.60
CA GLY A 106 6.57 -6.22 -12.05
C GLY A 106 7.99 -5.66 -11.88
N ASN A 107 8.15 -4.50 -11.26
CA ASN A 107 9.45 -3.90 -10.97
C ASN A 107 10.06 -4.49 -9.69
N ALA A 108 10.64 -5.68 -9.80
CA ALA A 108 11.21 -6.40 -8.66
C ALA A 108 12.44 -5.67 -8.07
N GLU A 109 13.29 -5.08 -8.90
CA GLU A 109 14.47 -4.35 -8.45
C GLU A 109 14.09 -3.13 -7.60
N GLY A 110 13.18 -2.30 -8.12
CA GLY A 110 12.66 -1.16 -7.39
C GLY A 110 11.98 -1.56 -6.08
N PHE A 111 11.20 -2.64 -6.10
CA PHE A 111 10.57 -3.20 -4.89
C PHE A 111 11.60 -3.52 -3.80
N TRP A 112 12.65 -4.29 -4.14
CA TRP A 112 13.67 -4.66 -3.16
C TRP A 112 14.48 -3.45 -2.67
N GLY A 113 14.75 -2.49 -3.55
CA GLY A 113 15.43 -1.24 -3.18
C GLY A 113 14.64 -0.44 -2.16
N VAL A 114 13.35 -0.21 -2.41
CA VAL A 114 12.49 0.53 -1.47
C VAL A 114 12.27 -0.24 -0.18
N LEU A 115 11.92 -1.53 -0.26
CA LEU A 115 11.68 -2.36 0.92
C LEU A 115 12.90 -2.41 1.83
N GLY A 116 14.11 -2.54 1.26
CA GLY A 116 15.37 -2.53 2.01
C GLY A 116 15.67 -1.20 2.69
N GLY A 117 15.19 -0.09 2.15
CA GLY A 117 15.37 1.25 2.69
C GLY A 117 14.40 1.63 3.82
N ILE A 118 13.32 0.87 4.05
CA ILE A 118 12.36 1.16 5.12
C ILE A 118 13.00 0.92 6.49
N ARG A 119 13.11 1.96 7.30
CA ARG A 119 13.74 1.89 8.63
C ARG A 119 12.81 1.27 9.68
N ASP A 120 11.56 1.71 9.73
CA ASP A 120 10.58 1.16 10.68
C ASP A 120 9.93 -0.11 10.14
N ARG A 121 10.54 -1.25 10.45
CA ARG A 121 10.05 -2.59 10.10
C ARG A 121 8.91 -3.05 10.99
N THR A 122 8.65 -2.37 12.08
CA THR A 122 7.59 -2.73 13.05
C THR A 122 6.23 -2.17 12.66
N HIS A 123 6.21 -1.17 11.77
CA HIS A 123 4.97 -0.58 11.30
C HIS A 123 4.05 -1.64 10.68
N PRO A 124 2.75 -1.70 11.02
CA PRO A 124 1.83 -2.77 10.59
C PRO A 124 1.76 -2.97 9.07
N ALA A 125 1.83 -1.87 8.29
CA ALA A 125 1.82 -1.95 6.82
C ALA A 125 3.08 -2.64 6.29
N VAL A 126 4.25 -2.36 6.88
CA VAL A 126 5.53 -2.95 6.52
C VAL A 126 5.59 -4.42 6.96
N ALA A 127 5.16 -4.70 8.19
CA ALA A 127 5.12 -6.06 8.73
C ALA A 127 4.27 -7.01 7.87
N LYS A 128 3.12 -6.54 7.37
CA LYS A 128 2.28 -7.32 6.44
C LYS A 128 2.99 -7.60 5.11
N LEU A 129 3.72 -6.62 4.59
CA LEU A 129 4.48 -6.78 3.35
C LEU A 129 5.65 -7.76 3.54
N ASP A 130 6.39 -7.64 4.65
CA ASP A 130 7.44 -8.58 5.02
C ASP A 130 6.93 -10.02 5.20
N GLU A 131 5.75 -10.18 5.80
CA GLU A 131 5.12 -11.48 5.95
C GLU A 131 4.74 -12.07 4.59
N ALA A 132 4.19 -11.28 3.68
CA ALA A 132 3.87 -11.72 2.31
C ALA A 132 5.13 -12.18 1.56
N VAL A 133 6.23 -11.43 1.70
CA VAL A 133 7.54 -11.80 1.14
C VAL A 133 8.07 -13.10 1.74
N ARG A 134 7.98 -13.27 3.07
CA ARG A 134 8.40 -14.51 3.73
C ARG A 134 7.60 -15.72 3.23
N ARG A 135 6.29 -15.59 3.12
CA ARG A 135 5.42 -16.67 2.60
C ARG A 135 5.75 -17.02 1.15
N TRP A 136 5.95 -16.01 0.32
CA TRP A 136 6.34 -16.22 -1.07
C TRP A 136 7.67 -16.95 -1.17
N LYS A 137 8.70 -16.52 -0.43
CA LYS A 137 10.00 -17.22 -0.37
C LYS A 137 9.88 -18.64 0.16
N ALA A 138 9.03 -18.89 1.16
CA ALA A 138 8.80 -20.22 1.72
C ALA A 138 8.14 -21.18 0.72
N GLY A 139 7.30 -20.65 -0.18
CA GLY A 139 6.66 -21.43 -1.25
C GLY A 139 7.57 -21.76 -2.43
N MET A 140 8.78 -21.19 -2.51
CA MET A 140 9.73 -21.47 -3.58
C MET A 140 10.42 -22.82 -3.40
N THR A 141 10.58 -23.55 -4.51
CA THR A 141 11.49 -24.71 -4.58
C THR A 141 12.94 -24.25 -4.45
N PHE A 142 13.83 -25.19 -4.12
CA PHE A 142 15.28 -24.91 -4.06
C PHE A 142 15.80 -24.25 -5.35
N TRP A 143 15.46 -24.78 -6.51
CA TRP A 143 15.88 -24.25 -7.81
C TRP A 143 15.31 -22.87 -8.11
N GLN A 144 14.07 -22.58 -7.71
CA GLN A 144 13.51 -21.25 -7.83
C GLN A 144 14.22 -20.22 -6.94
N ARG A 145 14.66 -20.61 -5.74
CA ARG A 145 15.47 -19.74 -4.86
C ARG A 145 16.83 -19.45 -5.47
N VAL A 146 17.49 -20.45 -6.06
CA VAL A 146 18.78 -20.26 -6.75
C VAL A 146 18.61 -19.35 -7.96
N ALA A 147 17.61 -19.58 -8.81
CA ALA A 147 17.32 -18.75 -9.97
C ALA A 147 17.03 -17.30 -9.59
N SER A 148 16.22 -17.08 -8.55
CA SER A 148 15.91 -15.74 -8.02
C SER A 148 17.16 -15.03 -7.47
N ALA A 149 18.06 -15.77 -6.79
CA ALA A 149 19.31 -15.22 -6.28
C ALA A 149 20.28 -14.84 -7.41
N LEU A 150 20.21 -15.52 -8.57
CA LEU A 150 20.99 -15.23 -9.76
C LEU A 150 20.34 -14.19 -10.70
N GLY A 151 19.22 -13.56 -10.27
CA GLY A 151 18.52 -12.55 -11.07
C GLY A 151 17.68 -13.12 -12.22
N ALA A 152 17.50 -14.44 -12.32
CA ALA A 152 16.74 -15.09 -13.39
C ALA A 152 15.21 -15.04 -13.21
N GLY A 153 14.73 -14.21 -12.25
CA GLY A 153 13.31 -14.11 -11.91
C GLY A 153 12.84 -15.25 -11.00
N GLY A 154 11.78 -14.99 -10.23
CA GLY A 154 11.11 -15.98 -9.37
C GLY A 154 9.71 -16.28 -9.89
N PRO A 155 8.97 -17.20 -9.24
CA PRO A 155 7.57 -17.42 -9.55
C PRO A 155 6.79 -16.11 -9.33
N PRO A 156 5.67 -15.90 -10.04
CA PRO A 156 4.88 -14.69 -9.90
C PRO A 156 4.49 -14.46 -8.44
N PHE A 157 4.71 -13.24 -7.95
CA PHE A 157 4.36 -12.87 -6.60
C PHE A 157 2.86 -12.54 -6.54
N ALA A 158 2.10 -13.29 -5.76
CA ALA A 158 0.69 -13.03 -5.55
C ALA A 158 0.44 -12.44 -4.16
N ILE A 159 -0.09 -11.23 -4.10
CA ILE A 159 -0.58 -10.62 -2.86
C ILE A 159 -1.96 -11.21 -2.56
N ARG A 160 -2.10 -11.85 -1.37
CA ARG A 160 -3.35 -12.48 -0.90
C ARG A 160 -4.17 -11.60 0.03
N PHE A 161 -3.87 -10.33 0.13
CA PHE A 161 -4.62 -9.35 0.91
C PHE A 161 -4.90 -8.11 0.04
N PRO A 162 -5.92 -7.30 0.37
CA PRO A 162 -6.20 -6.08 -0.37
C PRO A 162 -4.96 -5.17 -0.38
N PRO A 163 -4.42 -4.78 -1.55
CA PRO A 163 -3.21 -3.99 -1.61
C PRO A 163 -3.42 -2.58 -1.07
N GLY A 164 -2.42 -2.07 -0.37
CA GLY A 164 -2.37 -0.71 0.16
C GLY A 164 -3.05 -0.51 1.51
N HIS A 165 -2.52 0.45 2.26
CA HIS A 165 -2.94 0.84 3.60
C HIS A 165 -3.19 2.36 3.68
N LEU A 166 -4.21 2.74 4.46
CA LEU A 166 -4.49 4.13 4.85
C LEU A 166 -4.18 4.35 6.31
#